data_e119acb422b229e3478682df1c634481
#
_entry.id   e119acb422b229e3478682df1c634481
#
_cell.length_a   1.000
_cell.length_b   1.000
_cell.length_c   1.000
_cell.angle_alpha   90.00
_cell.angle_beta   90.00
_cell.angle_gamma   90.00
#
_symmetry.space_group_name_H-M   'P 1'
#
loop_
_entity.id
_entity.type
_entity.pdbx_description
1 polymer ?
#
loop_
_entity_poly.entity_id
_entity_poly.type
_entity_poly.pdbx_seq_one_letter_code
_entity_poly.pdbx_strand_id
1 'polypeptide(L)'
;IEDVEPFEVVPHLQLGTTSYDISSYIHDSKRPVVIFGHGVKLAGAEKEAMEFIEKTQLPFLVSWGAFDICATDHPLRIGSPGVYGDRVANYAIQNADLVISIGSRLDSRQIGGSGPMFSVHSKKIMVDIDTEEINKMPEKGVKIDLSIVSDAKNFFDNAIIGVPLGDGTGWDDTPITRRLLWTQKINEWKQKYSEEKSREGDSVVYDYLNGLFKSLPDDCIIIPDQGGNLVWTMQSAILKEGQKLFTNFGNSSMGYALPAAIGAAIGSGKKIYCIDGDGGFQMNIQELLTVKKYDLPIEIIILNNNGYGIIKQFQDSYFNSKYVATSKSEVFGGDVDFVKIAEAYGVKTLQDITIPETQKIYPKLEFGNSLENMTPYIDFEKDMVVP
;
A
#
# COMPACT_ATOMS: atom_id res chain seq x y z
N ILE A 1 -11.78 34.53 13.05
CA ILE A 1 -12.35 33.31 12.45
C ILE A 1 -13.61 33.06 13.27
N GLU A 2 -14.67 33.77 12.86
CA GLU A 2 -15.99 33.60 13.45
C GLU A 2 -16.63 32.36 12.80
N ASP A 3 -17.07 31.45 13.65
CA ASP A 3 -18.04 30.39 13.45
C ASP A 3 -18.06 29.72 12.07
N VAL A 4 -17.05 28.89 11.81
CA VAL A 4 -17.25 27.77 10.87
C VAL A 4 -18.07 26.74 11.65
N GLU A 5 -19.33 26.56 11.27
CA GLU A 5 -20.13 25.47 11.81
C GLU A 5 -19.33 24.16 11.71
N PRO A 6 -19.22 23.37 12.78
CA PRO A 6 -18.51 22.12 12.71
C PRO A 6 -19.19 21.25 11.64
N PHE A 7 -18.38 20.65 10.77
CA PHE A 7 -18.83 19.68 9.79
C PHE A 7 -19.63 18.60 10.55
N GLU A 8 -20.93 18.52 10.30
CA GLU A 8 -21.72 17.41 10.83
C GLU A 8 -21.18 16.13 10.21
N VAL A 9 -20.52 15.32 11.05
CA VAL A 9 -20.21 13.95 10.70
C VAL A 9 -21.56 13.27 10.48
N VAL A 10 -21.90 13.01 9.21
CA VAL A 10 -23.07 12.21 8.89
C VAL A 10 -22.92 10.90 9.66
N PRO A 11 -23.85 10.55 10.57
CA PRO A 11 -23.75 9.31 11.31
C PRO A 11 -23.59 8.18 10.30
N HIS A 12 -22.63 7.28 10.54
CA HIS A 12 -22.46 6.09 9.72
C HIS A 12 -23.82 5.49 9.43
N LEU A 13 -24.11 5.29 8.14
CA LEU A 13 -25.33 4.61 7.73
C LEU A 13 -25.53 3.41 8.66
N GLN A 14 -26.59 3.41 9.46
CA GLN A 14 -27.00 2.23 10.21
C GLN A 14 -27.52 1.24 9.17
N LEU A 15 -26.59 0.57 8.50
CA LEU A 15 -26.87 -0.58 7.69
C LEU A 15 -27.42 -1.62 8.66
N GLY A 16 -28.63 -2.11 8.39
CA GLY A 16 -29.31 -3.05 9.28
C GLY A 16 -28.46 -4.28 9.62
N THR A 17 -28.85 -5.04 10.63
CA THR A 17 -28.20 -6.27 11.09
C THR A 17 -28.32 -7.40 10.04
N THR A 18 -27.75 -7.17 8.85
CA THR A 18 -27.71 -8.18 7.80
C THR A 18 -26.50 -9.06 8.00
N SER A 19 -26.69 -10.34 8.19
CA SER A 19 -25.57 -11.29 8.23
C SER A 19 -25.05 -11.55 6.81
N TYR A 20 -23.74 -11.62 6.66
CA TYR A 20 -23.05 -11.87 5.39
C TYR A 20 -22.42 -13.25 5.41
N ASP A 21 -23.05 -14.22 4.75
CA ASP A 21 -22.52 -15.59 4.70
C ASP A 21 -21.52 -15.74 3.53
N ILE A 22 -20.25 -15.85 3.89
CA ILE A 22 -19.16 -16.13 2.96
C ILE A 22 -18.50 -17.49 3.24
N SER A 23 -19.09 -18.28 4.10
CA SER A 23 -18.54 -19.55 4.59
C SER A 23 -18.23 -20.54 3.47
N SER A 24 -19.15 -20.70 2.52
CA SER A 24 -18.97 -21.62 1.40
C SER A 24 -17.82 -21.18 0.48
N TYR A 25 -17.66 -19.89 0.22
CA TYR A 25 -16.54 -19.38 -0.57
C TYR A 25 -15.19 -19.69 0.08
N ILE A 26 -15.09 -19.48 1.41
CA ILE A 26 -13.88 -19.75 2.17
C ILE A 26 -13.60 -21.26 2.24
N HIS A 27 -14.65 -22.08 2.47
CA HIS A 27 -14.52 -23.52 2.59
C HIS A 27 -14.04 -24.18 1.29
N ASP A 28 -14.59 -23.75 0.15
CA ASP A 28 -14.31 -24.36 -1.16
C ASP A 28 -12.97 -23.91 -1.75
N SER A 29 -12.40 -22.82 -1.22
CA SER A 29 -11.15 -22.27 -1.74
C SER A 29 -9.92 -23.05 -1.26
N LYS A 30 -8.94 -23.18 -2.16
CA LYS A 30 -7.63 -23.78 -1.89
C LYS A 30 -6.54 -22.70 -1.69
N ARG A 31 -6.70 -21.55 -2.32
CA ARG A 31 -5.73 -20.45 -2.37
C ARG A 31 -6.39 -19.10 -2.14
N PRO A 32 -7.09 -18.93 -1.01
CA PRO A 32 -7.75 -17.65 -0.71
C PRO A 32 -6.74 -16.57 -0.34
N VAL A 33 -7.08 -15.32 -0.68
CA VAL A 33 -6.39 -14.12 -0.18
C VAL A 33 -7.40 -13.05 0.21
N VAL A 34 -7.09 -12.30 1.25
CA VAL A 34 -7.86 -11.12 1.67
C VAL A 34 -7.10 -9.86 1.26
N ILE A 35 -7.79 -8.82 0.82
CA ILE A 35 -7.21 -7.50 0.56
C ILE A 35 -7.88 -6.50 1.51
N PHE A 36 -7.10 -5.91 2.40
CA PHE A 36 -7.56 -4.79 3.22
C PHE A 36 -7.25 -3.46 2.55
N GLY A 37 -8.28 -2.65 2.38
CA GLY A 37 -8.18 -1.30 1.85
C GLY A 37 -8.29 -0.22 2.92
N HIS A 38 -8.16 1.04 2.50
CA HIS A 38 -8.25 2.20 3.40
C HIS A 38 -9.61 2.29 4.12
N GLY A 39 -10.68 1.76 3.53
CA GLY A 39 -12.01 1.70 4.13
C GLY A 39 -12.04 0.99 5.47
N VAL A 40 -11.16 0.00 5.71
CA VAL A 40 -11.02 -0.66 7.01
C VAL A 40 -10.58 0.34 8.09
N LYS A 41 -9.60 1.19 7.77
CA LYS A 41 -9.12 2.24 8.70
C LYS A 41 -10.16 3.35 8.89
N LEU A 42 -10.84 3.76 7.82
CA LEU A 42 -11.91 4.77 7.90
C LEU A 42 -13.08 4.30 8.77
N ALA A 43 -13.35 3.00 8.78
CA ALA A 43 -14.36 2.39 9.65
C ALA A 43 -13.88 2.20 11.11
N GLY A 44 -12.60 2.47 11.42
CA GLY A 44 -11.98 2.15 12.71
C GLY A 44 -12.03 0.66 13.04
N ALA A 45 -11.86 -0.20 12.03
CA ALA A 45 -12.08 -1.64 12.09
C ALA A 45 -10.77 -2.45 11.99
N GLU A 46 -9.62 -1.84 12.32
CA GLU A 46 -8.32 -2.50 12.24
C GLU A 46 -8.26 -3.72 13.17
N LYS A 47 -8.82 -3.60 14.37
CA LYS A 47 -8.87 -4.69 15.35
C LYS A 47 -9.73 -5.84 14.84
N GLU A 48 -10.93 -5.54 14.37
CA GLU A 48 -11.87 -6.54 13.83
C GLU A 48 -11.32 -7.23 12.59
N ALA A 49 -10.56 -6.49 11.76
CA ALA A 49 -9.87 -7.07 10.60
C ALA A 49 -8.79 -8.08 11.04
N MET A 50 -8.02 -7.79 12.06
CA MET A 50 -7.01 -8.71 12.58
C MET A 50 -7.65 -9.91 13.27
N GLU A 51 -8.73 -9.73 14.04
CA GLU A 51 -9.52 -10.83 14.61
C GLU A 51 -10.12 -11.74 13.52
N PHE A 52 -10.56 -11.16 12.40
CA PHE A 52 -11.01 -11.91 11.24
C PHE A 52 -9.89 -12.80 10.67
N ILE A 53 -8.68 -12.25 10.54
CA ILE A 53 -7.50 -13.01 10.08
C ILE A 53 -7.12 -14.11 11.09
N GLU A 54 -7.15 -13.83 12.39
CA GLU A 54 -6.88 -14.82 13.41
C GLU A 54 -7.88 -16.00 13.38
N LYS A 55 -9.16 -15.70 13.19
CA LYS A 55 -10.22 -16.71 13.08
C LYS A 55 -10.14 -17.52 11.79
N THR A 56 -9.83 -16.87 10.67
CA THR A 56 -9.86 -17.53 9.36
C THR A 56 -8.53 -18.14 8.96
N GLN A 57 -7.43 -17.69 9.51
CA GLN A 57 -6.06 -18.04 9.11
C GLN A 57 -5.79 -17.81 7.62
N LEU A 58 -6.43 -16.80 7.01
CA LEU A 58 -6.24 -16.45 5.61
C LEU A 58 -5.02 -15.52 5.45
N PRO A 59 -4.14 -15.81 4.47
CA PRO A 59 -3.11 -14.84 4.12
C PRO A 59 -3.74 -13.57 3.53
N PHE A 60 -3.16 -12.41 3.84
CA PHE A 60 -3.74 -11.14 3.46
C PHE A 60 -2.74 -10.16 2.85
N LEU A 61 -3.29 -9.30 2.04
CA LEU A 61 -2.68 -8.20 1.34
C LEU A 61 -3.21 -6.88 1.91
N VAL A 62 -2.41 -5.84 1.84
CA VAL A 62 -2.84 -4.51 2.24
C VAL A 62 -2.67 -3.54 1.08
N SER A 63 -3.67 -2.71 0.82
CA SER A 63 -3.46 -1.55 -0.06
C SER A 63 -2.50 -0.57 0.62
N TRP A 64 -1.91 0.34 -0.13
CA TRP A 64 -1.06 1.38 0.47
C TRP A 64 -1.81 2.21 1.53
N GLY A 65 -3.13 2.45 1.33
CA GLY A 65 -3.96 3.15 2.31
C GLY A 65 -4.23 2.40 3.61
N ALA A 66 -4.00 1.09 3.63
CA ALA A 66 -4.10 0.23 4.81
C ALA A 66 -2.74 -0.33 5.27
N PHE A 67 -1.64 0.29 4.83
CA PHE A 67 -0.30 -0.27 5.03
C PHE A 67 0.06 -0.45 6.51
N ASP A 68 -0.41 0.43 7.36
CA ASP A 68 -0.18 0.47 8.81
C ASP A 68 -1.29 -0.17 9.65
N ILE A 69 -2.09 -1.06 9.06
CA ILE A 69 -3.15 -1.80 9.78
C ILE A 69 -2.56 -2.75 10.84
N CYS A 70 -1.35 -3.24 10.60
CA CYS A 70 -0.55 -4.05 11.51
C CYS A 70 0.94 -3.93 11.15
N ALA A 71 1.81 -4.45 12.01
CA ALA A 71 3.24 -4.55 11.72
C ALA A 71 3.52 -5.34 10.44
N THR A 72 4.61 -5.00 9.75
CA THR A 72 4.94 -5.59 8.44
C THR A 72 5.34 -7.06 8.53
N ASP A 73 5.85 -7.48 9.68
CA ASP A 73 6.32 -8.85 9.96
C ASP A 73 5.22 -9.83 10.39
N HIS A 74 3.94 -9.40 10.34
CA HIS A 74 2.83 -10.31 10.67
C HIS A 74 2.87 -11.57 9.77
N PRO A 75 2.80 -12.80 10.35
CA PRO A 75 3.06 -14.05 9.62
C PRO A 75 2.21 -14.27 8.37
N LEU A 76 0.93 -13.85 8.42
CA LEU A 76 -0.03 -14.02 7.32
C LEU A 76 -0.06 -12.81 6.37
N ARG A 77 0.63 -11.70 6.67
CA ARG A 77 0.72 -10.54 5.79
C ARG A 77 1.63 -10.86 4.61
N ILE A 78 1.14 -10.71 3.39
CA ILE A 78 1.89 -10.99 2.16
C ILE A 78 2.68 -9.76 1.71
N GLY A 79 2.03 -8.62 1.66
CA GLY A 79 2.56 -7.34 1.15
C GLY A 79 1.46 -6.52 0.50
N SER A 80 1.84 -5.59 -0.38
CA SER A 80 0.91 -4.74 -1.12
C SER A 80 0.84 -5.14 -2.59
N PRO A 81 -0.36 -5.39 -3.16
CA PRO A 81 -0.51 -5.72 -4.57
C PRO A 81 -0.51 -4.45 -5.44
N GLY A 82 -0.29 -4.62 -6.72
CA GLY A 82 -0.49 -3.59 -7.73
C GLY A 82 0.74 -3.27 -8.56
N VAL A 83 0.64 -2.21 -9.38
CA VAL A 83 1.65 -1.80 -10.38
C VAL A 83 3.02 -1.57 -9.74
N TYR A 84 3.05 -0.91 -8.59
CA TYR A 84 4.27 -0.69 -7.80
C TYR A 84 4.32 -1.55 -6.55
N GLY A 85 3.50 -2.60 -6.51
CA GLY A 85 3.38 -3.50 -5.38
C GLY A 85 4.53 -4.51 -5.25
N ASP A 86 4.42 -5.36 -4.24
CA ASP A 86 5.38 -6.43 -4.01
C ASP A 86 5.18 -7.57 -4.99
N ARG A 87 6.30 -8.14 -5.51
CA ARG A 87 6.27 -9.27 -6.44
C ARG A 87 5.49 -10.45 -5.86
N VAL A 88 5.76 -10.79 -4.60
CA VAL A 88 5.07 -11.90 -3.92
C VAL A 88 3.58 -11.61 -3.75
N ALA A 89 3.20 -10.37 -3.43
CA ALA A 89 1.81 -9.97 -3.34
C ALA A 89 1.07 -10.13 -4.67
N ASN A 90 1.71 -9.72 -5.76
CA ASN A 90 1.17 -9.88 -7.11
C ASN A 90 1.08 -11.36 -7.51
N TYR A 91 2.08 -12.18 -7.19
CA TYR A 91 2.00 -13.62 -7.42
C TYR A 91 0.86 -14.27 -6.63
N ALA A 92 0.73 -13.93 -5.36
CA ALA A 92 -0.33 -14.47 -4.52
C ALA A 92 -1.73 -14.14 -5.09
N ILE A 93 -1.96 -12.89 -5.49
CA ILE A 93 -3.26 -12.49 -6.01
C ILE A 93 -3.58 -13.12 -7.37
N GLN A 94 -2.56 -13.26 -8.24
CA GLN A 94 -2.76 -13.89 -9.56
C GLN A 94 -2.98 -15.40 -9.50
N ASN A 95 -2.45 -16.07 -8.47
CA ASN A 95 -2.63 -17.50 -8.26
C ASN A 95 -3.79 -17.83 -7.29
N ALA A 96 -4.45 -16.80 -6.75
CA ALA A 96 -5.60 -17.02 -5.87
C ALA A 96 -6.79 -17.64 -6.62
N ASP A 97 -7.57 -18.47 -5.93
CA ASP A 97 -8.88 -18.97 -6.38
C ASP A 97 -10.04 -18.27 -5.67
N LEU A 98 -9.75 -17.52 -4.62
CA LEU A 98 -10.67 -16.61 -3.94
C LEU A 98 -9.94 -15.32 -3.55
N VAL A 99 -10.52 -14.19 -3.91
CA VAL A 99 -10.10 -12.85 -3.47
C VAL A 99 -11.24 -12.21 -2.68
N ILE A 100 -10.98 -11.85 -1.43
CA ILE A 100 -11.93 -11.10 -0.59
C ILE A 100 -11.39 -9.70 -0.41
N SER A 101 -11.98 -8.72 -1.09
CA SER A 101 -11.59 -7.31 -1.02
C SER A 101 -12.49 -6.57 -0.04
N ILE A 102 -11.92 -5.96 1.01
CA ILE A 102 -12.67 -5.27 2.07
C ILE A 102 -12.19 -3.83 2.17
N GLY A 103 -13.09 -2.88 1.87
CA GLY A 103 -12.82 -1.45 1.91
C GLY A 103 -11.67 -1.02 0.98
N SER A 104 -11.44 -1.78 -0.10
CA SER A 104 -10.39 -1.54 -1.06
C SER A 104 -10.99 -1.30 -2.45
N ARG A 105 -11.29 -0.12 -2.79
CA ARG A 105 -11.91 0.31 -4.04
C ARG A 105 -11.42 -0.40 -5.32
N LEU A 106 -10.36 -1.22 -5.26
CA LEU A 106 -9.73 -1.92 -6.38
C LEU A 106 -9.44 -0.96 -7.54
N ASP A 107 -8.70 0.09 -7.24
CA ASP A 107 -8.33 1.10 -8.23
C ASP A 107 -7.31 0.56 -9.26
N SER A 108 -7.06 1.33 -10.31
CA SER A 108 -6.15 0.93 -11.39
C SER A 108 -4.70 0.68 -10.93
N ARG A 109 -4.27 1.27 -9.82
CA ARG A 109 -2.94 0.98 -9.26
C ARG A 109 -2.87 -0.42 -8.65
N GLN A 110 -3.99 -0.93 -8.13
CA GLN A 110 -4.08 -2.27 -7.54
C GLN A 110 -4.35 -3.34 -8.59
N ILE A 111 -5.31 -3.11 -9.50
CA ILE A 111 -5.71 -4.10 -10.50
C ILE A 111 -4.86 -4.07 -11.78
N GLY A 112 -4.01 -3.06 -11.93
CA GLY A 112 -3.22 -2.84 -13.15
C GLY A 112 -4.01 -2.15 -14.27
N GLY A 113 -3.34 -1.96 -15.40
CA GLY A 113 -3.93 -1.30 -16.59
C GLY A 113 -4.94 -2.17 -17.35
N SER A 114 -5.05 -3.47 -17.04
CA SER A 114 -5.96 -4.41 -17.66
C SER A 114 -6.76 -5.18 -16.63
N GLY A 115 -7.95 -4.67 -16.30
CA GLY A 115 -8.84 -5.31 -15.33
C GLY A 115 -9.19 -6.76 -15.65
N PRO A 116 -9.43 -7.15 -16.91
CA PRO A 116 -9.67 -8.55 -17.27
C PRO A 116 -8.57 -9.52 -16.85
N MET A 117 -7.36 -9.00 -16.64
CA MET A 117 -6.19 -9.79 -16.26
C MET A 117 -5.99 -9.89 -14.74
N PHE A 118 -6.81 -9.19 -13.96
CA PHE A 118 -6.72 -9.19 -12.50
C PHE A 118 -7.29 -10.48 -11.92
N SER A 119 -6.41 -11.32 -11.37
CA SER A 119 -6.76 -12.57 -10.69
C SER A 119 -7.80 -13.40 -11.45
N VAL A 120 -7.46 -13.78 -12.67
CA VAL A 120 -8.37 -14.34 -13.68
C VAL A 120 -9.11 -15.60 -13.19
N HIS A 121 -8.43 -16.41 -12.38
CA HIS A 121 -8.96 -17.71 -11.93
C HIS A 121 -9.69 -17.65 -10.59
N SER A 122 -9.77 -16.48 -9.95
CA SER A 122 -10.41 -16.34 -8.64
C SER A 122 -11.88 -16.00 -8.74
N LYS A 123 -12.68 -16.54 -7.79
CA LYS A 123 -13.92 -15.89 -7.37
C LYS A 123 -13.58 -14.62 -6.59
N LYS A 124 -14.39 -13.58 -6.71
CA LYS A 124 -14.14 -12.29 -6.06
C LYS A 124 -15.34 -11.87 -5.24
N ILE A 125 -15.07 -11.63 -3.95
CA ILE A 125 -16.01 -10.98 -3.02
C ILE A 125 -15.52 -9.55 -2.85
N MET A 126 -16.39 -8.57 -3.05
CA MET A 126 -16.08 -7.18 -2.81
C MET A 126 -17.01 -6.60 -1.75
N VAL A 127 -16.42 -6.14 -0.66
CA VAL A 127 -17.08 -5.43 0.44
C VAL A 127 -16.68 -3.98 0.36
N ASP A 128 -17.63 -3.11 0.06
CA ASP A 128 -17.41 -1.66 0.02
C ASP A 128 -18.66 -0.94 0.48
N ILE A 129 -18.48 0.24 1.09
CA ILE A 129 -19.60 1.09 1.50
C ILE A 129 -20.22 1.81 0.30
N ASP A 130 -19.44 2.02 -0.76
CA ASP A 130 -19.84 2.73 -1.97
C ASP A 130 -20.30 1.76 -3.05
N THR A 131 -21.62 1.71 -3.26
CA THR A 131 -22.25 0.90 -4.32
C THR A 131 -21.70 1.24 -5.71
N GLU A 132 -21.37 2.51 -5.96
CA GLU A 132 -20.88 2.95 -7.27
C GLU A 132 -19.48 2.40 -7.56
N GLU A 133 -18.62 2.27 -6.55
CA GLU A 133 -17.31 1.63 -6.73
C GLU A 133 -17.45 0.15 -7.09
N ILE A 134 -18.43 -0.55 -6.50
CA ILE A 134 -18.73 -1.95 -6.86
C ILE A 134 -19.27 -2.01 -8.29
N ASN A 135 -20.20 -1.13 -8.65
CA ASN A 135 -20.84 -1.10 -9.98
C ASN A 135 -19.87 -0.78 -11.11
N LYS A 136 -18.77 -0.10 -10.85
CA LYS A 136 -17.72 0.18 -11.84
C LYS A 136 -16.85 -1.04 -12.20
N MET A 137 -16.84 -2.09 -11.39
CA MET A 137 -15.94 -3.24 -11.63
C MET A 137 -16.17 -3.95 -12.96
N PRO A 138 -17.41 -4.23 -13.41
CA PRO A 138 -17.66 -4.79 -14.74
C PRO A 138 -17.15 -3.90 -15.88
N GLU A 139 -17.24 -2.58 -15.77
CA GLU A 139 -16.74 -1.64 -16.77
C GLU A 139 -15.19 -1.69 -16.86
N LYS A 140 -14.53 -1.93 -15.73
CA LYS A 140 -13.08 -2.19 -15.66
C LYS A 140 -12.71 -3.60 -16.15
N GLY A 141 -13.69 -4.45 -16.49
CA GLY A 141 -13.50 -5.85 -16.89
C GLY A 141 -13.21 -6.80 -15.73
N VAL A 142 -13.49 -6.40 -14.49
CA VAL A 142 -13.33 -7.23 -13.29
C VAL A 142 -14.70 -7.81 -12.90
N LYS A 143 -14.83 -9.13 -12.98
CA LYS A 143 -16.04 -9.81 -12.51
C LYS A 143 -16.03 -9.91 -10.98
N ILE A 144 -17.09 -9.44 -10.33
CA ILE A 144 -17.36 -9.66 -8.90
C ILE A 144 -18.42 -10.76 -8.77
N ASP A 145 -18.13 -11.81 -8.03
CA ASP A 145 -19.03 -12.97 -7.84
C ASP A 145 -19.99 -12.76 -6.65
N LEU A 146 -19.57 -11.97 -5.66
CA LEU A 146 -20.41 -11.56 -4.53
C LEU A 146 -20.11 -10.12 -4.15
N SER A 147 -21.11 -9.26 -4.28
CA SER A 147 -21.05 -7.85 -3.87
C SER A 147 -21.73 -7.66 -2.52
N ILE A 148 -21.03 -7.04 -1.58
CA ILE A 148 -21.54 -6.74 -0.24
C ILE A 148 -21.41 -5.24 -0.02
N VAL A 149 -22.55 -4.53 0.01
CA VAL A 149 -22.58 -3.10 0.34
C VAL A 149 -22.63 -2.99 1.85
N SER A 150 -21.51 -2.65 2.47
CA SER A 150 -21.40 -2.56 3.92
C SER A 150 -20.20 -1.70 4.33
N ASP A 151 -20.33 -1.02 5.46
CA ASP A 151 -19.19 -0.54 6.21
C ASP A 151 -18.30 -1.73 6.65
N ALA A 152 -16.98 -1.55 6.68
CA ALA A 152 -16.06 -2.63 6.97
C ALA A 152 -16.26 -3.20 8.38
N LYS A 153 -16.50 -2.35 9.38
CA LYS A 153 -16.74 -2.80 10.76
C LYS A 153 -18.02 -3.63 10.85
N ASN A 154 -19.10 -3.13 10.25
CA ASN A 154 -20.36 -3.86 10.21
C ASN A 154 -20.24 -5.20 9.47
N PHE A 155 -19.41 -5.25 8.41
CA PHE A 155 -19.12 -6.52 7.75
C PHE A 155 -18.42 -7.49 8.71
N PHE A 156 -17.35 -7.11 9.39
CA PHE A 156 -16.63 -7.99 10.30
C PHE A 156 -17.51 -8.48 11.47
N ASP A 157 -18.34 -7.59 12.03
CA ASP A 157 -19.24 -7.92 13.15
C ASP A 157 -20.32 -8.95 12.76
N ASN A 158 -20.72 -8.99 11.47
CA ASN A 158 -21.84 -9.79 10.99
C ASN A 158 -21.46 -10.86 9.94
N ALA A 159 -20.16 -11.01 9.63
CA ALA A 159 -19.72 -12.03 8.67
C ALA A 159 -19.81 -13.44 9.23
N ILE A 160 -20.55 -14.31 8.53
CA ILE A 160 -20.57 -15.75 8.82
C ILE A 160 -19.45 -16.39 8.02
N ILE A 161 -18.41 -16.81 8.70
CA ILE A 161 -17.20 -17.39 8.09
C ILE A 161 -17.17 -18.93 8.15
N GLY A 162 -18.04 -19.52 8.93
CA GLY A 162 -18.32 -20.97 8.93
C GLY A 162 -17.12 -21.89 9.13
N VAL A 163 -16.00 -21.36 9.66
CA VAL A 163 -14.75 -22.11 9.75
C VAL A 163 -14.75 -22.93 11.05
N PRO A 164 -14.97 -24.24 11.01
CA PRO A 164 -14.49 -25.08 12.09
C PRO A 164 -12.97 -25.00 12.07
N LEU A 165 -12.39 -24.53 13.15
CA LEU A 165 -11.00 -24.79 13.42
C LEU A 165 -10.89 -26.30 13.57
N GLY A 166 -10.47 -27.02 12.53
CA GLY A 166 -10.09 -28.42 12.68
C GLY A 166 -8.95 -28.48 13.69
N ASP A 167 -8.87 -29.55 14.42
CA ASP A 167 -7.85 -29.75 15.46
C ASP A 167 -6.41 -29.86 14.94
N GLY A 168 -6.20 -29.70 13.63
CA GLY A 168 -4.87 -29.71 13.01
C GLY A 168 -4.14 -31.06 13.06
N THR A 169 -4.82 -32.12 13.42
CA THR A 169 -4.20 -33.44 13.69
C THR A 169 -4.20 -34.41 12.51
N GLY A 170 -4.82 -34.06 11.37
CA GLY A 170 -4.93 -34.92 10.21
C GLY A 170 -4.28 -34.35 8.94
N TRP A 171 -3.59 -35.19 8.19
CA TRP A 171 -3.04 -34.94 6.85
C TRP A 171 -4.11 -34.99 5.73
N ASP A 172 -5.38 -34.88 6.11
CA ASP A 172 -6.47 -34.93 5.18
C ASP A 172 -6.63 -33.61 4.42
N ASP A 173 -7.22 -33.64 3.24
CA ASP A 173 -7.50 -32.48 2.36
C ASP A 173 -8.58 -31.58 2.99
N THR A 174 -8.28 -31.05 4.18
CA THR A 174 -9.15 -30.11 4.91
C THR A 174 -8.91 -28.68 4.46
N PRO A 175 -9.87 -27.76 4.61
CA PRO A 175 -9.67 -26.35 4.32
C PRO A 175 -8.46 -25.73 5.06
N ILE A 176 -8.16 -26.21 6.27
CA ILE A 176 -7.01 -25.74 7.05
C ILE A 176 -5.71 -26.21 6.44
N THR A 177 -5.59 -27.49 6.09
CA THR A 177 -4.38 -28.03 5.46
C THR A 177 -4.09 -27.29 4.15
N ARG A 178 -5.10 -27.02 3.33
CA ARG A 178 -4.95 -26.25 2.07
C ARG A 178 -4.41 -24.86 2.34
N ARG A 179 -4.92 -24.14 3.36
CA ARG A 179 -4.45 -22.79 3.73
C ARG A 179 -3.01 -22.81 4.22
N LEU A 180 -2.64 -23.79 5.03
CA LEU A 180 -1.26 -23.95 5.50
C LEU A 180 -0.30 -24.14 4.33
N LEU A 181 -0.62 -25.03 3.39
CA LEU A 181 0.18 -25.28 2.19
C LEU A 181 0.26 -24.02 1.31
N TRP A 182 -0.85 -23.30 1.17
CA TRP A 182 -0.87 -22.04 0.44
C TRP A 182 0.03 -20.98 1.10
N THR A 183 -0.07 -20.81 2.41
CA THR A 183 0.76 -19.90 3.20
C THR A 183 2.23 -20.30 3.13
N GLN A 184 2.54 -21.60 3.18
CA GLN A 184 3.89 -22.11 2.99
C GLN A 184 4.44 -21.72 1.62
N LYS A 185 3.64 -21.88 0.55
CA LYS A 185 4.05 -21.51 -0.81
C LYS A 185 4.33 -20.00 -0.94
N ILE A 186 3.51 -19.18 -0.33
CA ILE A 186 3.75 -17.73 -0.26
C ILE A 186 5.06 -17.43 0.47
N ASN A 187 5.35 -18.12 1.57
CA ASN A 187 6.59 -17.94 2.33
C ASN A 187 7.83 -18.39 1.54
N GLU A 188 7.74 -19.46 0.76
CA GLU A 188 8.80 -19.87 -0.19
C GLU A 188 9.08 -18.73 -1.20
N TRP A 189 8.04 -18.09 -1.74
CA TRP A 189 8.23 -16.94 -2.62
C TRP A 189 8.84 -15.74 -1.90
N LYS A 190 8.40 -15.46 -0.66
CA LYS A 190 9.01 -14.39 0.14
C LYS A 190 10.51 -14.64 0.31
N GLN A 191 10.91 -15.84 0.67
CA GLN A 191 12.31 -16.20 0.82
C GLN A 191 13.08 -16.09 -0.49
N LYS A 192 12.56 -16.66 -1.57
CA LYS A 192 13.18 -16.63 -2.89
C LYS A 192 13.42 -15.20 -3.40
N TYR A 193 12.42 -14.32 -3.27
CA TYR A 193 12.46 -12.96 -3.84
C TYR A 193 12.96 -11.91 -2.84
N SER A 194 13.19 -12.24 -1.56
CA SER A 194 13.84 -11.33 -0.62
C SER A 194 15.30 -11.01 -1.01
N GLU A 195 15.99 -11.99 -1.59
CA GLU A 195 17.37 -11.84 -2.04
C GLU A 195 17.50 -10.97 -3.31
N GLU A 196 16.46 -10.91 -4.14
CA GLU A 196 16.46 -10.06 -5.33
C GLU A 196 16.40 -8.57 -4.99
N LYS A 197 15.81 -8.19 -3.85
CA LYS A 197 15.80 -6.80 -3.36
C LYS A 197 17.21 -6.27 -3.05
N SER A 198 18.16 -7.15 -2.80
CA SER A 198 19.55 -6.80 -2.46
C SER A 198 20.52 -6.85 -3.64
N ARG A 199 20.09 -7.39 -4.80
CA ARG A 199 20.97 -7.62 -5.96
C ARG A 199 21.00 -6.51 -7.00
N GLU A 200 20.06 -5.61 -6.99
CA GLU A 200 20.07 -4.45 -7.88
C GLU A 200 20.97 -3.37 -7.27
N GLY A 201 22.28 -3.66 -7.25
CA GLY A 201 23.32 -2.71 -6.86
C GLY A 201 23.25 -1.47 -7.74
N ASP A 202 23.00 -0.35 -7.13
CA ASP A 202 22.88 1.05 -7.49
C ASP A 202 21.61 1.67 -6.91
N SER A 203 21.18 1.20 -5.75
CA SER A 203 19.95 1.70 -5.17
C SER A 203 20.23 2.57 -3.93
N VAL A 204 20.94 3.66 -4.12
CA VAL A 204 21.20 4.64 -3.04
C VAL A 204 19.92 4.94 -2.25
N VAL A 205 18.79 5.10 -2.95
CA VAL A 205 17.51 5.41 -2.31
C VAL A 205 16.95 4.24 -1.50
N TYR A 206 17.02 3.01 -2.02
CA TYR A 206 16.52 1.84 -1.30
C TYR A 206 17.39 1.50 -0.09
N ASP A 207 18.72 1.60 -0.22
CA ASP A 207 19.66 1.37 0.88
C ASP A 207 19.44 2.40 1.98
N TYR A 208 19.29 3.68 1.62
CA TYR A 208 18.97 4.74 2.56
C TYR A 208 17.63 4.48 3.28
N LEU A 209 16.55 4.24 2.53
CA LEU A 209 15.23 4.03 3.11
C LEU A 209 15.17 2.76 3.96
N ASN A 210 15.80 1.67 3.53
CA ASN A 210 15.88 0.45 4.33
C ASN A 210 16.64 0.69 5.66
N GLY A 211 17.70 1.48 5.63
CA GLY A 211 18.44 1.92 6.82
C GLY A 211 17.56 2.80 7.72
N LEU A 212 16.86 3.76 7.12
CA LEU A 212 15.94 4.64 7.82
C LEU A 212 14.86 3.85 8.57
N PHE A 213 14.08 3.00 7.86
CA PHE A 213 12.98 2.24 8.48
C PHE A 213 13.45 1.35 9.65
N LYS A 214 14.65 0.78 9.57
CA LYS A 214 15.24 0.00 10.68
C LYS A 214 15.54 0.87 11.91
N SER A 215 15.91 2.14 11.70
CA SER A 215 16.31 3.06 12.76
C SER A 215 15.13 3.85 13.37
N LEU A 216 13.96 3.85 12.72
CA LEU A 216 12.81 4.61 13.21
C LEU A 216 12.37 4.13 14.60
N PRO A 217 12.00 5.07 15.51
CA PRO A 217 11.42 4.72 16.80
C PRO A 217 10.07 4.02 16.64
N ASP A 218 9.69 3.22 17.66
CA ASP A 218 8.48 2.39 17.59
C ASP A 218 7.18 3.21 17.63
N ASP A 219 7.24 4.46 18.07
CA ASP A 219 6.09 5.36 18.13
C ASP A 219 6.34 6.63 17.32
N CYS A 220 6.26 6.51 16.00
CA CYS A 220 6.40 7.65 15.09
C CYS A 220 5.36 7.59 13.96
N ILE A 221 5.25 8.70 13.25
CA ILE A 221 4.39 8.81 12.07
C ILE A 221 5.26 9.11 10.85
N ILE A 222 5.07 8.36 9.78
CA ILE A 222 5.77 8.52 8.51
C ILE A 222 4.79 9.07 7.47
N ILE A 223 5.17 10.16 6.82
CA ILE A 223 4.31 10.83 5.83
C ILE A 223 5.13 11.08 4.56
N PRO A 224 5.01 10.19 3.56
CA PRO A 224 5.61 10.43 2.25
C PRO A 224 4.75 11.37 1.40
N ASP A 225 5.40 12.16 0.54
CA ASP A 225 4.75 12.93 -0.52
C ASP A 225 4.46 12.04 -1.75
N GLN A 226 4.21 12.63 -2.89
CA GLN A 226 3.81 11.94 -4.11
C GLN A 226 4.97 11.80 -5.11
N GLY A 227 4.79 10.95 -6.11
CA GLY A 227 5.78 10.72 -7.16
C GLY A 227 6.76 9.58 -6.83
N GLY A 228 8.00 9.72 -7.24
CA GLY A 228 9.04 8.71 -7.02
C GLY A 228 9.30 8.41 -5.56
N ASN A 229 9.32 9.45 -4.73
CA ASN A 229 9.53 9.29 -3.29
C ASN A 229 8.47 8.38 -2.64
N LEU A 230 7.19 8.52 -3.04
CA LEU A 230 6.14 7.64 -2.54
C LEU A 230 6.42 6.18 -2.89
N VAL A 231 6.72 5.90 -4.16
CA VAL A 231 6.94 4.53 -4.62
C VAL A 231 8.13 3.90 -3.90
N TRP A 232 9.26 4.60 -3.84
CA TRP A 232 10.46 4.12 -3.14
C TRP A 232 10.19 3.89 -1.65
N THR A 233 9.48 4.83 -1.00
CA THR A 233 9.10 4.71 0.41
C THR A 233 8.21 3.49 0.64
N MET A 234 7.13 3.35 -0.12
CA MET A 234 6.19 2.24 0.06
C MET A 234 6.81 0.87 -0.25
N GLN A 235 7.77 0.81 -1.17
CA GLN A 235 8.50 -0.41 -1.49
C GLN A 235 9.56 -0.78 -0.44
N SER A 236 10.04 0.20 0.33
CA SER A 236 11.05 0.00 1.39
C SER A 236 10.44 -0.07 2.78
N ALA A 237 9.17 0.32 2.94
CA ALA A 237 8.54 0.46 4.24
C ALA A 237 8.49 -0.87 5.01
N ILE A 238 9.05 -0.83 6.21
CA ILE A 238 8.97 -1.88 7.22
C ILE A 238 8.44 -1.21 8.49
N LEU A 239 7.18 -1.45 8.81
CA LEU A 239 6.56 -0.85 9.98
C LEU A 239 6.58 -1.81 11.17
N LYS A 240 6.87 -1.25 12.32
CA LYS A 240 6.75 -1.88 13.64
C LYS A 240 5.36 -1.61 14.21
N GLU A 241 5.00 -2.35 15.23
CA GLU A 241 3.78 -2.07 16.01
C GLU A 241 3.81 -0.64 16.57
N GLY A 242 2.69 0.08 16.48
CA GLY A 242 2.55 1.47 16.95
C GLY A 242 2.93 2.54 15.93
N GLN A 243 3.71 2.23 14.91
CA GLN A 243 4.03 3.18 13.84
C GLN A 243 2.83 3.41 12.93
N LYS A 244 2.69 4.64 12.43
CA LYS A 244 1.66 5.02 11.45
C LYS A 244 2.30 5.52 10.17
N LEU A 245 1.71 5.17 9.03
CA LEU A 245 2.11 5.65 7.72
C LEU A 245 0.87 6.06 6.93
N PHE A 246 0.84 7.30 6.49
CA PHE A 246 -0.25 7.75 5.64
C PHE A 246 0.19 8.86 4.69
N THR A 247 -0.54 9.02 3.61
CA THR A 247 -0.45 10.14 2.67
C THR A 247 -1.76 10.26 1.88
N ASN A 248 -1.83 11.22 0.97
CA ASN A 248 -2.96 11.41 0.08
C ASN A 248 -2.93 10.40 -1.09
N PHE A 249 -3.17 9.13 -0.81
CA PHE A 249 -3.12 8.06 -1.83
C PHE A 249 -4.15 8.23 -2.96
N GLY A 250 -5.29 8.82 -2.66
CA GLY A 250 -6.40 8.96 -3.62
C GLY A 250 -6.11 9.99 -4.71
N ASN A 251 -5.85 11.22 -4.32
CA ASN A 251 -5.65 12.34 -5.24
C ASN A 251 -4.20 12.51 -5.68
N SER A 252 -3.25 11.96 -4.92
CA SER A 252 -1.80 12.03 -5.20
C SER A 252 -1.28 13.45 -5.44
N SER A 253 -1.71 14.41 -4.61
CA SER A 253 -1.29 15.82 -4.71
C SER A 253 0.14 15.98 -4.24
N MET A 254 1.01 16.54 -5.09
CA MET A 254 2.36 16.97 -4.69
C MET A 254 2.29 18.07 -3.63
N GLY A 255 3.26 18.09 -2.71
CA GLY A 255 3.33 19.05 -1.62
C GLY A 255 2.39 18.75 -0.46
N TYR A 256 1.81 17.56 -0.39
CA TYR A 256 0.94 17.14 0.71
C TYR A 256 1.71 16.86 2.01
N ALA A 257 2.94 16.32 1.89
CA ALA A 257 3.62 15.72 3.04
C ALA A 257 3.94 16.74 4.15
N LEU A 258 4.53 17.90 3.82
CA LEU A 258 4.94 18.87 4.83
C LEU A 258 3.75 19.47 5.60
N PRO A 259 2.67 19.96 4.96
CA PRO A 259 1.47 20.40 5.66
C PRO A 259 0.81 19.30 6.51
N ALA A 260 0.77 18.08 6.00
CA ALA A 260 0.23 16.93 6.74
C ALA A 260 1.10 16.57 7.95
N ALA A 261 2.43 16.66 7.81
CA ALA A 261 3.37 16.46 8.91
C ALA A 261 3.17 17.50 10.04
N ILE A 262 2.93 18.75 9.67
CA ILE A 262 2.60 19.81 10.63
C ILE A 262 1.31 19.46 11.38
N GLY A 263 0.25 19.11 10.67
CA GLY A 263 -1.02 18.71 11.28
C GLY A 263 -0.87 17.49 12.18
N ALA A 264 -0.15 16.48 11.74
CA ALA A 264 0.12 15.26 12.53
C ALA A 264 0.95 15.56 13.79
N ALA A 265 1.97 16.41 13.69
CA ALA A 265 2.80 16.80 14.84
C ALA A 265 1.98 17.54 15.90
N ILE A 266 1.15 18.50 15.48
CA ILE A 266 0.29 19.26 16.38
C ILE A 266 -0.78 18.37 17.01
N GLY A 267 -1.42 17.51 16.22
CA GLY A 267 -2.52 16.66 16.68
C GLY A 267 -2.09 15.50 17.57
N SER A 268 -0.90 14.95 17.35
CA SER A 268 -0.42 13.75 18.05
C SER A 268 0.68 14.00 19.07
N GLY A 269 1.46 15.08 18.92
CA GLY A 269 2.69 15.33 19.68
C GLY A 269 3.83 14.35 19.41
N LYS A 270 3.67 13.44 18.43
CA LYS A 270 4.65 12.41 18.11
C LYS A 270 5.75 12.94 17.19
N LYS A 271 6.87 12.20 17.11
CA LYS A 271 7.91 12.41 16.10
C LYS A 271 7.35 12.08 14.72
N ILE A 272 7.52 12.99 13.77
CA ILE A 272 7.08 12.84 12.39
C ILE A 272 8.30 12.75 11.47
N TYR A 273 8.25 11.80 10.54
CA TYR A 273 9.19 11.68 9.44
C TYR A 273 8.48 12.07 8.14
N CYS A 274 8.78 13.26 7.65
CA CYS A 274 8.25 13.79 6.39
C CYS A 274 9.22 13.42 5.27
N ILE A 275 8.83 12.52 4.38
CA ILE A 275 9.66 12.06 3.26
C ILE A 275 9.11 12.69 1.98
N ASP A 276 9.85 13.62 1.40
CA ASP A 276 9.39 14.40 0.25
C ASP A 276 10.35 14.25 -0.94
N GLY A 277 9.90 14.63 -2.12
CA GLY A 277 10.74 14.83 -3.27
C GLY A 277 11.10 16.31 -3.41
N ASP A 278 12.17 16.60 -4.14
CA ASP A 278 12.61 17.96 -4.45
C ASP A 278 11.49 18.83 -5.05
N GLY A 279 10.70 18.27 -5.97
CA GLY A 279 9.58 18.97 -6.59
C GLY A 279 8.36 19.14 -5.70
N GLY A 280 8.01 18.12 -4.90
CA GLY A 280 6.90 18.18 -3.95
C GLY A 280 7.15 19.20 -2.85
N PHE A 281 8.33 19.17 -2.27
CA PHE A 281 8.73 20.06 -1.20
C PHE A 281 8.66 21.54 -1.60
N GLN A 282 8.98 21.88 -2.85
CA GLN A 282 8.88 23.24 -3.38
C GLN A 282 7.46 23.82 -3.32
N MET A 283 6.45 22.97 -3.34
CA MET A 283 5.05 23.42 -3.37
C MET A 283 4.63 24.13 -2.07
N ASN A 284 5.24 23.74 -0.93
CA ASN A 284 4.89 24.26 0.39
C ASN A 284 6.12 24.60 1.26
N ILE A 285 7.23 24.94 0.63
CA ILE A 285 8.51 25.21 1.30
C ILE A 285 8.41 26.33 2.36
N GLN A 286 7.49 27.30 2.18
CA GLN A 286 7.22 28.37 3.14
C GLN A 286 6.73 27.85 4.50
N GLU A 287 6.19 26.63 4.57
CA GLU A 287 5.73 26.03 5.81
C GLU A 287 6.87 25.64 6.76
N LEU A 288 8.11 25.72 6.33
CA LEU A 288 9.28 25.68 7.21
C LEU A 288 9.19 26.73 8.33
N LEU A 289 8.56 27.88 8.04
CA LEU A 289 8.32 28.90 9.07
C LEU A 289 7.39 28.38 10.16
N THR A 290 6.34 27.63 9.80
CA THR A 290 5.39 27.01 10.73
C THR A 290 6.09 25.96 11.59
N VAL A 291 6.90 25.10 10.97
CA VAL A 291 7.71 24.09 11.68
C VAL A 291 8.62 24.77 12.72
N LYS A 292 9.32 25.81 12.32
CA LYS A 292 10.22 26.57 13.20
C LYS A 292 9.48 27.32 14.31
N LYS A 293 8.38 28.00 13.96
CA LYS A 293 7.60 28.83 14.91
C LYS A 293 7.06 28.00 16.10
N TYR A 294 6.61 26.77 15.81
CA TYR A 294 6.00 25.91 16.82
C TYR A 294 6.96 24.83 17.34
N ASP A 295 8.23 24.85 16.93
CA ASP A 295 9.26 23.88 17.32
C ASP A 295 8.75 22.43 17.16
N LEU A 296 8.17 22.15 15.99
CA LEU A 296 7.50 20.87 15.76
C LEU A 296 8.50 19.72 15.62
N PRO A 297 8.22 18.53 16.19
CA PRO A 297 9.11 17.37 16.15
C PRO A 297 9.08 16.68 14.78
N ILE A 298 9.36 17.42 13.72
CA ILE A 298 9.35 16.94 12.33
C ILE A 298 10.79 16.79 11.85
N GLU A 299 11.11 15.62 11.32
CA GLU A 299 12.31 15.38 10.53
C GLU A 299 11.94 15.33 9.06
N ILE A 300 12.57 16.20 8.26
CA ILE A 300 12.28 16.35 6.85
C ILE A 300 13.39 15.68 6.05
N ILE A 301 13.02 14.79 5.15
CA ILE A 301 13.93 14.02 4.31
C ILE A 301 13.54 14.29 2.85
N ILE A 302 14.43 14.93 2.11
CA ILE A 302 14.24 15.19 0.68
C ILE A 302 14.98 14.13 -0.12
N LEU A 303 14.23 13.34 -0.87
CA LEU A 303 14.77 12.42 -1.87
C LEU A 303 14.94 13.19 -3.18
N ASN A 304 16.11 13.81 -3.32
CA ASN A 304 16.39 14.78 -4.36
C ASN A 304 16.96 14.10 -5.61
N ASN A 305 16.14 13.93 -6.64
CA ASN A 305 16.55 13.43 -7.96
C ASN A 305 16.66 14.51 -9.03
N ASN A 306 16.61 15.77 -8.62
CA ASN A 306 16.75 16.95 -9.48
C ASN A 306 15.69 17.06 -10.58
N GLY A 307 14.44 16.73 -10.28
CA GLY A 307 13.33 16.88 -11.22
C GLY A 307 12.15 15.96 -10.99
N TYR A 308 11.22 15.96 -11.93
CA TYR A 308 10.01 15.16 -11.84
C TYR A 308 10.25 13.73 -12.38
N GLY A 309 10.98 12.91 -11.61
CA GLY A 309 11.48 11.61 -12.06
C GLY A 309 10.42 10.65 -12.56
N ILE A 310 9.25 10.54 -11.90
CA ILE A 310 8.17 9.65 -12.34
C ILE A 310 7.56 10.11 -13.67
N ILE A 311 7.46 11.42 -13.89
CA ILE A 311 6.97 11.97 -15.17
C ILE A 311 8.00 11.73 -16.26
N LYS A 312 9.29 11.94 -15.97
CA LYS A 312 10.38 11.66 -16.90
C LYS A 312 10.38 10.20 -17.33
N GLN A 313 10.22 9.28 -16.39
CA GLN A 313 10.11 7.84 -16.68
C GLN A 313 8.89 7.52 -17.55
N PHE A 314 7.76 8.19 -17.33
CA PHE A 314 6.59 8.07 -18.19
C PHE A 314 6.85 8.59 -19.60
N GLN A 315 7.56 9.70 -19.74
CA GLN A 315 7.99 10.25 -21.04
C GLN A 315 8.95 9.30 -21.75
N ASP A 316 9.83 8.62 -21.03
CA ASP A 316 10.68 7.56 -21.60
C ASP A 316 9.84 6.41 -22.16
N SER A 317 8.87 5.94 -21.41
CA SER A 317 8.10 4.75 -21.75
C SER A 317 7.09 4.97 -22.89
N TYR A 318 6.50 6.16 -22.99
CA TYR A 318 5.35 6.42 -23.87
C TYR A 318 5.58 7.55 -24.88
N PHE A 319 6.62 8.37 -24.73
CA PHE A 319 6.86 9.54 -25.57
C PHE A 319 8.26 9.57 -26.20
N ASN A 320 8.89 8.40 -26.36
CA ASN A 320 10.20 8.25 -27.00
C ASN A 320 11.27 9.16 -26.37
N SER A 321 11.29 9.27 -25.05
CA SER A 321 12.21 10.12 -24.27
C SER A 321 12.15 11.61 -24.65
N LYS A 322 11.01 12.07 -25.12
CA LYS A 322 10.77 13.49 -25.37
C LYS A 322 10.43 14.18 -24.06
N TYR A 323 11.46 14.73 -23.41
CA TYR A 323 11.30 15.40 -22.12
C TYR A 323 10.76 16.82 -22.32
N VAL A 324 9.82 17.20 -21.46
CA VAL A 324 9.25 18.55 -21.39
C VAL A 324 8.97 18.85 -19.92
N ALA A 325 9.56 19.92 -19.41
CA ALA A 325 9.37 20.42 -18.05
C ALA A 325 9.64 19.36 -16.94
N THR A 326 10.64 18.49 -17.15
CA THR A 326 10.94 17.39 -16.20
C THR A 326 12.41 17.32 -15.79
N SER A 327 13.29 18.01 -16.52
CA SER A 327 14.72 18.07 -16.22
C SER A 327 15.05 19.13 -15.17
N LYS A 328 16.19 18.99 -14.51
CA LYS A 328 16.71 19.91 -13.51
C LYS A 328 16.70 21.38 -13.96
N SER A 329 17.19 21.65 -15.18
CA SER A 329 17.25 23.00 -15.71
C SER A 329 15.90 23.62 -16.02
N GLU A 330 14.90 22.77 -16.36
CA GLU A 330 13.55 23.24 -16.69
C GLU A 330 12.69 23.41 -15.43
N VAL A 331 12.90 22.58 -14.40
CA VAL A 331 12.09 22.58 -13.16
C VAL A 331 12.65 23.61 -12.17
N PHE A 332 13.97 23.62 -11.93
CA PHE A 332 14.60 24.41 -10.88
C PHE A 332 15.52 25.52 -11.40
N GLY A 333 15.81 25.57 -12.69
CA GLY A 333 16.76 26.52 -13.26
C GLY A 333 18.22 26.27 -12.84
N GLY A 334 18.50 25.22 -12.08
CA GLY A 334 19.83 24.87 -11.57
C GLY A 334 19.78 24.03 -10.29
N ASP A 335 20.88 24.05 -9.54
CA ASP A 335 20.97 23.35 -8.25
C ASP A 335 20.24 24.12 -7.15
N VAL A 336 19.38 23.43 -6.41
CA VAL A 336 18.71 23.95 -5.21
C VAL A 336 19.32 23.29 -3.99
N ASP A 337 19.84 24.07 -3.07
CA ASP A 337 20.38 23.61 -1.79
C ASP A 337 19.29 23.71 -0.71
N PHE A 338 18.54 22.63 -0.55
CA PHE A 338 17.43 22.59 0.42
C PHE A 338 17.89 22.71 1.86
N VAL A 339 19.11 22.26 2.17
CA VAL A 339 19.70 22.41 3.52
C VAL A 339 19.89 23.88 3.86
N LYS A 340 20.50 24.66 2.96
CA LYS A 340 20.64 26.12 3.16
C LYS A 340 19.31 26.84 3.26
N ILE A 341 18.31 26.42 2.49
CA ILE A 341 16.97 26.99 2.60
C ILE A 341 16.39 26.72 3.99
N ALA A 342 16.47 25.48 4.46
CA ALA A 342 15.99 25.11 5.80
C ALA A 342 16.73 25.89 6.91
N GLU A 343 18.04 26.02 6.79
CA GLU A 343 18.87 26.82 7.70
C GLU A 343 18.46 28.31 7.72
N ALA A 344 18.13 28.88 6.55
CA ALA A 344 17.64 30.26 6.44
C ALA A 344 16.31 30.48 7.18
N TYR A 345 15.44 29.45 7.23
CA TYR A 345 14.25 29.42 8.06
C TYR A 345 14.52 29.06 9.54
N GLY A 346 15.77 28.69 9.86
CA GLY A 346 16.16 28.25 11.20
C GLY A 346 15.72 26.82 11.55
N VAL A 347 15.42 25.99 10.54
CA VAL A 347 15.12 24.56 10.66
C VAL A 347 16.40 23.76 10.46
N LYS A 348 16.72 22.84 11.41
CA LYS A 348 17.96 22.05 11.40
C LYS A 348 17.71 20.54 11.18
N THR A 349 16.46 20.14 11.03
CA THR A 349 16.04 18.74 10.91
C THR A 349 15.69 18.36 9.47
N LEU A 350 16.38 18.96 8.48
CA LEU A 350 16.24 18.62 7.09
C LEU A 350 17.48 17.88 6.59
N GLN A 351 17.27 16.76 5.92
CA GLN A 351 18.29 15.98 5.21
C GLN A 351 17.97 16.01 3.71
N ASP A 352 18.98 16.33 2.89
CA ASP A 352 18.90 16.27 1.43
C ASP A 352 19.70 15.05 0.94
N ILE A 353 19.01 14.05 0.42
CA ILE A 353 19.58 12.82 -0.09
C ILE A 353 19.57 12.87 -1.61
N THR A 354 20.73 13.12 -2.19
CA THR A 354 20.90 13.17 -3.65
C THR A 354 20.69 11.79 -4.26
N ILE A 355 19.72 11.68 -5.13
CA ILE A 355 19.39 10.47 -5.89
C ILE A 355 19.91 10.63 -7.32
N PRO A 356 20.69 9.68 -7.87
CA PRO A 356 21.12 9.74 -9.25
C PRO A 356 19.94 9.85 -10.22
N GLU A 357 20.05 10.70 -11.25
CA GLU A 357 18.99 10.83 -12.28
C GLU A 357 18.69 9.52 -13.01
N THR A 358 19.66 8.60 -13.03
CA THR A 358 19.50 7.26 -13.61
C THR A 358 18.73 6.30 -12.73
N GLN A 359 18.48 6.68 -11.47
CA GLN A 359 17.72 5.83 -10.54
C GLN A 359 16.27 5.71 -11.01
N LYS A 360 15.91 4.51 -11.48
CA LYS A 360 14.55 4.23 -11.94
C LYS A 360 13.61 4.01 -10.77
N ILE A 361 12.37 4.42 -11.00
CA ILE A 361 11.24 4.04 -10.18
C ILE A 361 10.74 2.73 -10.79
N TYR A 362 11.17 1.61 -10.21
CA TYR A 362 10.80 0.31 -10.77
C TYR A 362 9.34 -0.01 -10.47
N PRO A 363 8.48 -0.20 -11.47
CA PRO A 363 7.40 -1.14 -11.30
C PRO A 363 8.08 -2.47 -11.01
N LYS A 364 7.83 -3.08 -9.85
CA LYS A 364 8.40 -4.40 -9.50
C LYS A 364 7.92 -5.53 -10.41
N LEU A 365 6.99 -5.23 -11.30
CA LEU A 365 6.56 -6.04 -12.43
C LEU A 365 6.27 -5.08 -13.58
N GLU A 366 6.91 -5.29 -14.71
CA GLU A 366 6.37 -4.78 -15.95
C GLU A 366 5.01 -5.46 -16.16
N PHE A 367 3.94 -4.74 -15.87
CA PHE A 367 2.62 -5.07 -16.39
C PHE A 367 2.62 -4.78 -17.90
N GLY A 368 3.65 -5.25 -18.57
CA GLY A 368 3.83 -5.15 -19.98
C GLY A 368 3.12 -6.30 -20.66
N ASN A 369 2.11 -5.97 -21.36
CA ASN A 369 1.57 -6.57 -22.60
C ASN A 369 1.52 -8.11 -22.77
N SER A 370 2.05 -8.95 -21.90
CA SER A 370 1.82 -10.38 -21.92
C SER A 370 1.85 -10.97 -20.52
N LEU A 371 0.74 -11.53 -20.09
CA LEU A 371 0.61 -12.36 -18.88
C LEU A 371 1.55 -13.57 -18.87
N GLU A 372 2.03 -13.97 -20.01
CA GLU A 372 2.93 -15.12 -20.18
C GLU A 372 4.22 -14.96 -19.38
N ASN A 373 4.63 -13.72 -19.06
CA ASN A 373 5.84 -13.43 -18.29
C ASN A 373 5.59 -13.08 -16.80
N MET A 374 4.32 -12.99 -16.37
CA MET A 374 4.01 -12.42 -15.06
C MET A 374 3.90 -13.42 -13.92
N THR A 375 3.53 -14.66 -14.21
CA THR A 375 3.48 -15.74 -13.21
C THR A 375 3.58 -17.08 -13.88
N PRO A 376 4.52 -17.94 -13.52
CA PRO A 376 4.31 -19.34 -13.81
C PRO A 376 3.02 -19.75 -13.09
N TYR A 377 2.00 -20.13 -13.89
CA TYR A 377 0.82 -20.80 -13.38
C TYR A 377 1.30 -22.03 -12.60
N ILE A 378 1.04 -22.08 -11.32
CA ILE A 378 1.35 -23.25 -10.53
C ILE A 378 0.17 -24.19 -10.70
N ASP A 379 0.38 -25.27 -11.43
CA ASP A 379 -0.54 -26.40 -11.43
C ASP A 379 -0.40 -27.11 -10.08
N PHE A 380 -1.20 -26.68 -9.11
CA PHE A 380 -1.17 -27.20 -7.75
C PHE A 380 -1.50 -28.71 -7.67
N GLU A 381 -2.15 -29.27 -8.69
CA GLU A 381 -2.40 -30.71 -8.74
C GLU A 381 -1.14 -31.48 -9.18
N LYS A 382 -0.24 -30.85 -9.94
CA LYS A 382 1.01 -31.46 -10.39
C LYS A 382 2.23 -31.06 -9.56
N ASP A 383 2.25 -29.83 -9.03
CA ASP A 383 3.45 -29.26 -8.40
C ASP A 383 3.41 -29.38 -6.86
N MET A 384 2.28 -29.76 -6.27
CA MET A 384 2.17 -30.09 -4.86
C MET A 384 2.37 -31.59 -4.67
N VAL A 385 3.62 -32.01 -4.57
CA VAL A 385 3.93 -33.33 -4.01
C VAL A 385 3.64 -33.23 -2.50
N VAL A 386 2.52 -33.83 -2.10
CA VAL A 386 2.25 -34.09 -0.68
C VAL A 386 3.28 -35.16 -0.27
N PRO A 387 4.11 -34.92 0.77
CA PRO A 387 5.05 -35.91 1.26
C PRO A 387 4.34 -37.12 1.86
#